data_029802ec7437ce70a8fcae5bb836e887
#
_entry.id   029802ec7437ce70a8fcae5bb836e887
#
_cell.length_a   1.000
_cell.length_b   1.000
_cell.length_c   1.000
_cell.angle_alpha   90.00
_cell.angle_beta   90.00
_cell.angle_gamma   90.00
#
_symmetry.space_group_name_H-M   'P 1'
#
loop_
_entity.id
_entity.type
_entity.pdbx_description
1 polymer ?
#
loop_
_entity_poly.entity_id
_entity_poly.type
_entity_poly.pdbx_seq_one_letter_code
_entity_poly.pdbx_strand_id
1 'polypeptide(L)'
;KVTALIEVRVTPQRGMGFDKVAERIYNYPEVNSVYLISGGFDLMVTLEGRTLREISQFVSDKLSALDQVLSTKTNFILKKYKDHGTVMAPKAKDERIMMA
;
A
#
# COMPACT_ATOMS: atom_id res chain seq x y z
N LYS A 1 1.32 -3.47 -14.37
CA LYS A 1 0.46 -3.07 -13.24
C LYS A 1 1.19 -2.10 -12.34
N VAL A 2 0.41 -1.26 -11.69
CA VAL A 2 0.93 -0.28 -10.75
C VAL A 2 0.61 -0.77 -9.34
N THR A 3 1.61 -0.78 -8.47
CA THR A 3 1.43 -1.17 -7.07
C THR A 3 1.57 0.06 -6.19
N ALA A 4 0.68 0.18 -5.22
CA ALA A 4 0.71 1.30 -4.28
C ALA A 4 0.72 0.79 -2.85
N LEU A 5 1.39 1.55 -2.00
CA LEU A 5 1.42 1.34 -0.56
C LEU A 5 0.72 2.54 0.06
N ILE A 6 -0.42 2.30 0.70
CA ILE A 6 -1.23 3.37 1.28
C ILE A 6 -1.08 3.35 2.78
N GLU A 7 -0.58 4.47 3.33
CA GLU A 7 -0.51 4.66 4.77
C GLU A 7 -1.85 5.21 5.21
N VAL A 8 -2.50 4.54 6.14
CA VAL A 8 -3.84 4.92 6.58
C VAL A 8 -3.83 5.19 8.08
N ARG A 9 -4.30 6.37 8.46
CA ARG A 9 -4.55 6.69 9.85
C ARG A 9 -6.02 6.52 10.14
N VAL A 10 -6.33 5.84 11.22
CA VAL A 10 -7.72 5.55 11.55
C VAL A 10 -7.99 5.86 13.01
N THR A 11 -9.27 6.10 13.31
CA THR A 11 -9.73 6.23 14.68
C THR A 11 -10.07 4.83 15.17
N PRO A 12 -9.39 4.34 16.23
CA PRO A 12 -9.73 3.02 16.77
C PRO A 12 -11.13 3.04 17.36
N GLN A 13 -11.86 1.96 17.16
CA GLN A 13 -13.20 1.83 17.70
C GLN A 13 -13.15 1.25 19.09
N ARG A 14 -13.99 1.80 19.96
CA ARG A 14 -14.04 1.40 21.34
C ARG A 14 -14.31 -0.11 21.44
N GLY A 15 -13.43 -0.82 22.16
CA GLY A 15 -13.58 -2.24 22.37
C GLY A 15 -13.19 -3.13 21.21
N MET A 16 -12.86 -2.54 20.06
CA MET A 16 -12.52 -3.31 18.86
C MET A 16 -11.18 -2.92 18.27
N GLY A 17 -10.57 -1.84 18.75
CA GLY A 17 -9.31 -1.39 18.22
C GLY A 17 -9.44 -1.06 16.73
N PHE A 18 -8.57 -1.67 15.91
CA PHE A 18 -8.54 -1.41 14.48
C PHE A 18 -9.19 -2.52 13.65
N ASP A 19 -9.70 -3.58 14.29
CA ASP A 19 -10.14 -4.77 13.58
C ASP A 19 -11.30 -4.49 12.63
N LYS A 20 -12.26 -3.69 13.06
CA LYS A 20 -13.46 -3.42 12.26
C LYS A 20 -13.11 -2.68 10.98
N VAL A 21 -12.30 -1.63 11.09
CA VAL A 21 -11.95 -0.84 9.91
C VAL A 21 -11.03 -1.65 9.00
N ALA A 22 -10.13 -2.44 9.57
CA ALA A 22 -9.27 -3.30 8.77
C ALA A 22 -10.10 -4.30 7.97
N GLU A 23 -11.12 -4.87 8.61
CA GLU A 23 -12.01 -5.82 7.94
C GLU A 23 -12.73 -5.18 6.76
N ARG A 24 -13.22 -3.97 6.94
CA ARG A 24 -13.88 -3.26 5.85
C ARG A 24 -12.94 -3.02 4.68
N ILE A 25 -11.68 -2.71 4.99
CA ILE A 25 -10.70 -2.44 3.96
C ILE A 25 -10.30 -3.71 3.21
N TYR A 26 -10.00 -4.79 3.93
CA TYR A 26 -9.53 -5.98 3.24
C TYR A 26 -10.61 -6.71 2.46
N ASN A 27 -11.87 -6.33 2.67
CA ASN A 27 -12.95 -6.90 1.87
C ASN A 27 -13.10 -6.24 0.50
N TYR A 28 -12.43 -5.14 0.23
CA TYR A 28 -12.42 -4.59 -1.12
C TYR A 28 -11.57 -5.48 -2.02
N PRO A 29 -12.12 -5.90 -3.17
CA PRO A 29 -11.35 -6.82 -4.06
C PRO A 29 -10.05 -6.22 -4.58
N GLU A 30 -9.94 -4.90 -4.64
CA GLU A 30 -8.73 -4.24 -5.13
C GLU A 30 -7.57 -4.34 -4.15
N VAL A 31 -7.85 -4.66 -2.88
CA VAL A 31 -6.84 -4.64 -1.83
C VAL A 31 -6.09 -5.98 -1.81
N ASN A 32 -4.77 -5.91 -1.88
CA ASN A 32 -3.92 -7.10 -1.77
C ASN A 32 -3.63 -7.47 -0.33
N SER A 33 -3.30 -6.47 0.49
CA SER A 33 -2.84 -6.70 1.85
C SER A 33 -3.24 -5.57 2.76
N VAL A 34 -3.45 -5.89 4.04
CA VAL A 34 -3.68 -4.90 5.09
C VAL A 34 -2.87 -5.33 6.30
N TYR A 35 -2.01 -4.44 6.77
CA TYR A 35 -1.15 -4.71 7.93
C TYR A 35 -1.37 -3.65 8.99
N LEU A 36 -1.37 -4.07 10.24
CA LEU A 36 -1.30 -3.13 11.37
C LEU A 36 0.17 -2.82 11.60
N ILE A 37 0.49 -1.54 11.62
CA ILE A 37 1.89 -1.08 11.66
C ILE A 37 2.14 -0.32 12.94
N SER A 38 3.28 -0.58 13.57
CA SER A 38 3.75 0.24 14.67
C SER A 38 4.55 1.40 14.07
N GLY A 39 4.13 2.63 14.35
CA GLY A 39 4.82 3.78 13.79
C GLY A 39 3.91 4.98 13.66
N GLY A 40 4.19 5.81 12.67
CA GLY A 40 3.51 7.08 12.51
C GLY A 40 2.12 6.99 11.91
N PHE A 41 1.70 5.83 11.44
CA PHE A 41 0.36 5.58 10.92
C PHE A 41 -0.09 4.22 11.42
N ASP A 42 -1.33 3.85 11.12
CA ASP A 42 -1.93 2.68 11.76
C ASP A 42 -1.97 1.45 10.87
N LEU A 43 -2.42 1.63 9.63
CA LEU A 43 -2.56 0.51 8.70
C LEU A 43 -1.78 0.78 7.43
N MET A 44 -1.17 -0.28 6.91
CA MET A 44 -0.56 -0.24 5.58
C MET A 44 -1.41 -1.10 4.66
N VAL A 45 -1.93 -0.48 3.60
CA VAL A 45 -2.76 -1.16 2.62
C VAL A 45 -2.00 -1.24 1.31
N THR A 46 -1.92 -2.42 0.72
CA THR A 46 -1.28 -2.54 -0.60
C THR A 46 -2.36 -2.81 -1.64
N LEU A 47 -2.26 -2.11 -2.75
CA LEU A 47 -3.19 -2.22 -3.86
C LEU A 47 -2.44 -2.40 -5.15
N GLU A 48 -3.12 -2.99 -6.13
CA GLU A 48 -2.65 -3.02 -7.51
C GLU A 48 -3.73 -2.49 -8.42
N GLY A 49 -3.32 -1.74 -9.43
CA GLY A 49 -4.23 -1.23 -10.44
C GLY A 49 -3.52 -1.13 -11.77
N ARG A 50 -4.25 -0.76 -12.80
CA ARG A 50 -3.69 -0.62 -14.13
C ARG A 50 -2.94 0.69 -14.29
N THR A 51 -3.44 1.74 -13.64
CA THR A 51 -2.89 3.08 -13.77
C THR A 51 -2.84 3.75 -12.40
N LEU A 52 -2.04 4.81 -12.31
CA LEU A 52 -2.00 5.65 -11.12
C LEU A 52 -3.37 6.25 -10.83
N ARG A 53 -4.07 6.63 -11.87
CA ARG A 53 -5.40 7.22 -11.74
C ARG A 53 -6.39 6.25 -11.11
N GLU A 54 -6.35 5.00 -11.54
CA GLU A 54 -7.24 3.98 -10.99
C GLU A 54 -7.04 3.82 -9.49
N ILE A 55 -5.78 3.78 -9.06
CA ILE A 55 -5.45 3.65 -7.64
C ILE A 55 -5.90 4.89 -6.87
N SER A 56 -5.59 6.08 -7.40
CA SER A 56 -5.99 7.32 -6.75
C SER A 56 -7.50 7.43 -6.61
N GLN A 57 -8.22 6.98 -7.63
CA GLN A 57 -9.68 6.98 -7.62
C GLN A 57 -10.21 6.05 -6.54
N PHE A 58 -9.62 4.87 -6.40
CA PHE A 58 -10.01 3.92 -5.36
C PHE A 58 -9.81 4.52 -3.98
N VAL A 59 -8.65 5.12 -3.74
CA VAL A 59 -8.35 5.72 -2.43
C VAL A 59 -9.36 6.82 -2.11
N SER A 60 -9.63 7.68 -3.08
CA SER A 60 -10.55 8.80 -2.90
C SER A 60 -11.98 8.33 -2.67
N ASP A 61 -12.43 7.36 -3.47
CA ASP A 61 -13.82 6.93 -3.44
C ASP A 61 -14.13 5.97 -2.30
N LYS A 62 -13.17 5.14 -1.93
CA LYS A 62 -13.44 4.05 -0.98
C LYS A 62 -12.71 4.18 0.33
N LEU A 63 -11.39 4.35 0.30
CA LEU A 63 -10.66 4.44 1.57
C LEU A 63 -10.95 5.73 2.31
N SER A 64 -10.83 6.85 1.63
CA SER A 64 -11.05 8.15 2.28
C SER A 64 -12.50 8.39 2.66
N ALA A 65 -13.42 7.62 2.09
CA ALA A 65 -14.84 7.75 2.41
C ALA A 65 -15.25 7.02 3.68
N LEU A 66 -14.40 6.17 4.23
CA LEU A 66 -14.73 5.48 5.48
C LEU A 66 -14.63 6.45 6.65
N ASP A 67 -15.66 6.44 7.50
CA ASP A 67 -15.73 7.38 8.62
C ASP A 67 -14.53 7.27 9.55
N GLN A 68 -14.01 6.06 9.74
CA GLN A 68 -12.91 5.84 10.66
C GLN A 68 -11.58 6.28 10.10
N VAL A 69 -11.49 6.54 8.80
CA VAL A 69 -10.23 6.93 8.17
C VAL A 69 -10.02 8.42 8.34
N LEU A 70 -8.96 8.79 9.05
CA LEU A 70 -8.61 10.18 9.31
C LEU A 70 -7.81 10.77 8.17
N SER A 71 -6.89 10.00 7.62
CA SER A 71 -6.05 10.46 6.51
C SER A 71 -5.42 9.28 5.79
N THR A 72 -5.04 9.52 4.54
CA THR A 72 -4.36 8.53 3.72
C THR A 72 -3.16 9.20 3.06
N LYS A 73 -2.12 8.39 2.84
CA LYS A 73 -0.96 8.83 2.07
C LYS A 73 -0.62 7.74 1.10
N THR A 74 -0.68 8.05 -0.19
CA THR A 74 -0.44 7.08 -1.26
C THR A 74 1.00 7.16 -1.72
N ASN A 75 1.67 6.01 -1.71
CA ASN A 75 3.03 5.88 -2.21
C ASN A 75 3.01 4.86 -3.34
N PHE A 76 3.54 5.22 -4.51
CA PHE A 76 3.57 4.31 -5.64
C PHE A 76 4.95 3.66 -5.72
N ILE A 77 4.96 2.36 -6.00
CA ILE A 77 6.22 1.66 -6.26
C ILE A 77 6.62 1.97 -7.70
N LEU A 78 7.71 2.71 -7.85
CA LEU A 78 8.17 3.13 -9.17
C LEU A 78 9.04 2.06 -9.82
N LYS A 79 9.82 1.33 -9.00
CA LYS A 79 10.73 0.32 -9.50
C LYS A 79 11.06 -0.65 -8.39
N LYS A 80 11.11 -1.92 -8.71
CA LYS A 80 11.52 -2.94 -7.75
C LYS A 80 12.95 -3.37 -8.09
N TYR A 81 13.84 -3.23 -7.12
CA TYR A 81 15.23 -3.67 -7.29
C TYR A 81 15.39 -5.11 -6.84
N LYS A 82 14.69 -5.45 -5.78
CA LYS A 82 14.70 -6.81 -5.25
C LYS A 82 13.34 -7.06 -4.63
N ASP A 83 12.77 -8.24 -4.86
CA ASP A 83 11.44 -8.52 -4.37
C ASP A 83 11.38 -9.99 -3.94
N HIS A 84 10.98 -10.22 -2.69
CA HIS A 84 10.86 -11.57 -2.12
C HIS A 84 12.14 -12.38 -2.36
N GLY A 85 13.30 -11.75 -2.15
CA GLY A 85 14.59 -12.41 -2.29
C GLY A 85 15.14 -12.49 -3.70
N THR A 86 14.36 -12.06 -4.69
CA THR A 86 14.76 -12.12 -6.10
C THR A 86 15.22 -10.75 -6.59
N VAL A 87 16.41 -10.68 -7.16
CA VAL A 87 16.94 -9.45 -7.73
C VAL A 87 16.25 -9.17 -9.06
N MET A 88 15.64 -8.00 -9.18
CA MET A 88 14.85 -7.61 -10.34
C MET A 88 15.60 -6.70 -11.29
N ALA A 89 16.68 -6.05 -10.83
CA ALA A 89 17.44 -5.14 -11.65
C ALA A 89 18.20 -5.87 -12.75
N PRO A 90 18.43 -5.23 -13.92
CA PRO A 90 19.17 -5.86 -15.01
C PRO A 90 20.62 -6.15 -14.61
N LYS A 91 20.96 -7.41 -14.51
CA LYS A 91 22.26 -7.84 -13.99
C LYS A 91 23.44 -7.43 -14.84
N ALA A 92 23.31 -7.58 -16.15
CA ALA A 92 24.40 -7.23 -17.05
C ALA A 92 24.83 -5.78 -16.89
N LYS A 93 23.85 -4.91 -16.73
CA LYS A 93 24.11 -3.50 -16.55
C LYS A 93 24.80 -3.24 -15.21
N ASP A 94 24.32 -3.89 -14.17
CA ASP A 94 24.87 -3.74 -12.84
C ASP A 94 26.28 -4.27 -12.77
N GLU A 95 26.55 -5.37 -13.44
CA GLU A 95 27.87 -5.95 -13.46
C GLU A 95 28.88 -5.04 -14.12
N ARG A 96 28.48 -4.39 -15.20
CA ARG A 96 29.37 -3.46 -15.86
C ARG A 96 29.73 -2.29 -14.97
N ILE A 97 28.77 -1.81 -14.24
CA ILE A 97 28.99 -0.72 -13.29
C ILE A 97 29.97 -1.15 -12.20
N MET A 98 29.79 -2.35 -11.69
CA MET A 98 30.64 -2.83 -10.62
C MET A 98 32.05 -3.11 -11.06
N MET A 99 32.21 -3.48 -12.30
CA MET A 99 33.52 -3.77 -12.83
C MET A 99 34.32 -2.52 -13.18
N ALA A 100 33.64 -1.43 -13.35
CA ALA A 100 34.31 -0.16 -13.58
C ALA A 100 34.85 0.37 -12.28
#